data_8995461f7a941920b50a3bad3f3af359
#
_entry.id   8995461f7a941920b50a3bad3f3af359
#
_cell.length_a   1.000
_cell.length_b   1.000
_cell.length_c   1.000
_cell.angle_alpha   90.00
_cell.angle_beta   90.00
_cell.angle_gamma   90.00
#
_symmetry.space_group_name_H-M   'P 1'
#
loop_
_entity.id
_entity.type
_entity.pdbx_description
1 polymer ?
#
loop_
_entity_poly.entity_id
_entity_poly.type
_entity_poly.pdbx_seq_one_letter_code
_entity_poly.pdbx_strand_id
1 'polypeptide(L)'
;MTETMKAAVVTAEGVKVQQAPRPVPGPEQVLVRVRAAGLNRADLGVAAGHAHGRMGGAGTILGLEFAGEVAAVGAGVTGIKPGDRVMCAGSGGYAEYAIADMGRVQPVPDRNMSWEEAVTLPIALATMHDALISNGRMAKDEAVMILGASSGVGLMGMQIAKYMGAALVIGTSTHAERRAKLKDFGADHAVNTNDADWADQVLALTGGRGVDLVVDQVSGGTINAALRATAILGRIVNVGRLGGMHGDFDFDLHATRRIAYIGVTHRTRSVAEIREEERVARRDLRAAVDQGLLSLPIDRVFPLDQAVEALAHMKANAHLGKIILKA
;
A
#
# COMPACT_ATOMS: atom_id res chain seq x y z
N MET A 1 -4.29 -37.68 -3.07
CA MET A 1 -4.11 -36.92 -1.81
C MET A 1 -3.89 -35.46 -2.23
N THR A 2 -4.61 -34.53 -1.64
CA THR A 2 -4.40 -33.09 -1.90
C THR A 2 -3.04 -32.70 -1.30
N GLU A 3 -2.16 -32.10 -2.10
CA GLU A 3 -0.90 -31.57 -1.59
C GLU A 3 -1.16 -30.49 -0.52
N THR A 4 -0.39 -30.52 0.55
CA THR A 4 -0.46 -29.51 1.62
C THR A 4 0.76 -28.61 1.62
N MET A 5 0.64 -27.46 2.26
CA MET A 5 1.69 -26.46 2.42
C MET A 5 1.59 -25.81 3.79
N LYS A 6 2.69 -25.25 4.27
CA LYS A 6 2.70 -24.41 5.47
C LYS A 6 2.08 -23.06 5.17
N ALA A 7 1.19 -22.57 6.05
CA ALA A 7 0.51 -21.27 5.90
C ALA A 7 0.10 -20.67 7.25
N ALA A 8 0.05 -19.33 7.32
CA ALA A 8 -0.53 -18.60 8.45
C ALA A 8 -2.04 -18.44 8.23
N VAL A 9 -2.82 -19.16 9.01
CA VAL A 9 -4.28 -19.30 8.86
C VAL A 9 -5.00 -18.63 10.02
N VAL A 10 -6.07 -17.88 9.72
CA VAL A 10 -6.99 -17.34 10.72
C VAL A 10 -7.82 -18.48 11.29
N THR A 11 -7.79 -18.66 12.60
CA THR A 11 -8.59 -19.66 13.33
C THR A 11 -9.51 -18.96 14.34
N ALA A 12 -10.40 -19.70 15.00
CA ALA A 12 -11.22 -19.19 16.09
C ALA A 12 -10.40 -18.65 17.28
N GLU A 13 -9.17 -19.15 17.43
CA GLU A 13 -8.25 -18.78 18.51
C GLU A 13 -7.19 -17.74 18.09
N GLY A 14 -7.31 -17.17 16.89
CA GLY A 14 -6.36 -16.23 16.29
C GLY A 14 -5.58 -16.84 15.12
N VAL A 15 -4.45 -16.23 14.76
CA VAL A 15 -3.62 -16.70 13.65
C VAL A 15 -2.72 -17.84 14.11
N LYS A 16 -2.68 -18.92 13.32
CA LYS A 16 -1.78 -20.06 13.53
C LYS A 16 -1.04 -20.42 12.25
N VAL A 17 0.24 -20.77 12.37
CA VAL A 17 0.99 -21.38 11.27
C VAL A 17 0.76 -22.89 11.32
N GLN A 18 0.20 -23.44 10.24
CA GLN A 18 -0.21 -24.84 10.15
C GLN A 18 -0.19 -25.34 8.72
N GLN A 19 -0.43 -26.64 8.54
CA GLN A 19 -0.65 -27.24 7.22
C GLN A 19 -2.02 -26.81 6.68
N ALA A 20 -2.04 -26.38 5.42
CA ALA A 20 -3.23 -26.00 4.67
C ALA A 20 -3.18 -26.62 3.27
N PRO A 21 -4.32 -26.82 2.59
CA PRO A 21 -4.31 -27.29 1.21
C PRO A 21 -3.55 -26.34 0.29
N ARG A 22 -2.65 -26.89 -0.54
CA ARG A 22 -2.01 -26.12 -1.61
C ARG A 22 -3.05 -25.73 -2.65
N PRO A 23 -3.16 -24.44 -3.03
CA PRO A 23 -4.16 -24.01 -3.98
C PRO A 23 -3.83 -24.45 -5.42
N VAL A 24 -4.87 -24.60 -6.23
CA VAL A 24 -4.77 -24.87 -7.67
C VAL A 24 -5.21 -23.61 -8.42
N PRO A 25 -4.42 -23.10 -9.38
CA PRO A 25 -4.78 -21.88 -10.09
C PRO A 25 -5.96 -22.11 -11.02
N GLY A 26 -6.94 -21.19 -10.99
CA GLY A 26 -8.03 -21.12 -11.98
C GLY A 26 -7.52 -20.63 -13.35
N PRO A 27 -8.42 -20.53 -14.35
CA PRO A 27 -8.03 -20.25 -15.74
C PRO A 27 -7.17 -19.00 -15.94
N GLU A 28 -7.45 -17.91 -15.24
CA GLU A 28 -6.75 -16.63 -15.35
C GLU A 28 -5.85 -16.34 -14.13
N GLN A 29 -5.38 -17.38 -13.44
CA GLN A 29 -4.60 -17.26 -12.23
C GLN A 29 -3.22 -17.89 -12.39
N VAL A 30 -2.29 -17.37 -11.60
CA VAL A 30 -0.91 -17.81 -11.50
C VAL A 30 -0.68 -18.36 -10.10
N LEU A 31 -0.16 -19.57 -9.99
CA LEU A 31 0.34 -20.12 -8.75
C LEU A 31 1.81 -19.78 -8.60
N VAL A 32 2.16 -19.13 -7.50
CA VAL A 32 3.52 -18.71 -7.18
C VAL A 32 4.02 -19.51 -5.98
N ARG A 33 5.22 -20.09 -6.11
CA ARG A 33 5.99 -20.54 -4.96
C ARG A 33 6.56 -19.30 -4.27
N VAL A 34 6.01 -18.98 -3.12
CA VAL A 34 6.35 -17.76 -2.37
C VAL A 34 7.78 -17.86 -1.82
N ARG A 35 8.55 -16.81 -1.97
CA ARG A 35 9.87 -16.63 -1.38
C ARG A 35 9.87 -15.53 -0.33
N ALA A 36 9.04 -14.51 -0.53
CA ALA A 36 8.81 -13.44 0.43
C ALA A 36 7.36 -12.95 0.35
N ALA A 37 6.78 -12.57 1.50
CA ALA A 37 5.48 -11.94 1.61
C ALA A 37 5.58 -10.63 2.41
N GLY A 38 4.93 -9.57 1.95
CA GLY A 38 4.92 -8.26 2.59
C GLY A 38 3.73 -8.09 3.53
N LEU A 39 3.95 -7.56 4.72
CA LEU A 39 2.89 -7.23 5.65
C LEU A 39 2.22 -5.91 5.28
N ASN A 40 0.91 -5.86 5.40
CA ASN A 40 0.09 -4.68 5.21
C ASN A 40 -0.82 -4.44 6.41
N ARG A 41 -1.14 -3.18 6.72
CA ARG A 41 -2.01 -2.83 7.86
C ARG A 41 -3.39 -3.54 7.79
N ALA A 42 -3.89 -3.79 6.59
CA ALA A 42 -5.14 -4.52 6.37
C ALA A 42 -5.10 -5.96 6.91
N ASP A 43 -3.93 -6.60 6.91
CA ASP A 43 -3.76 -7.97 7.44
C ASP A 43 -4.09 -8.06 8.94
N LEU A 44 -3.87 -6.98 9.71
CA LEU A 44 -4.26 -6.93 11.12
C LEU A 44 -5.79 -7.02 11.29
N GLY A 45 -6.56 -6.40 10.40
CA GLY A 45 -8.01 -6.51 10.41
C GLY A 45 -8.47 -7.92 10.07
N VAL A 46 -7.88 -8.53 9.05
CA VAL A 46 -8.19 -9.93 8.66
C VAL A 46 -7.79 -10.90 9.77
N ALA A 47 -6.63 -10.71 10.39
CA ALA A 47 -6.16 -11.49 11.52
C ALA A 47 -7.10 -11.39 12.75
N ALA A 48 -7.79 -10.25 12.90
CA ALA A 48 -8.83 -10.04 13.93
C ALA A 48 -10.23 -10.56 13.51
N GLY A 49 -10.33 -11.27 12.37
CA GLY A 49 -11.58 -11.86 11.87
C GLY A 49 -12.45 -10.91 11.02
N HIS A 50 -12.01 -9.67 10.77
CA HIS A 50 -12.76 -8.73 9.94
C HIS A 50 -12.61 -9.06 8.45
N ALA A 51 -13.65 -8.79 7.67
CA ALA A 51 -13.58 -8.95 6.22
C ALA A 51 -12.77 -7.81 5.57
N HIS A 52 -11.92 -8.17 4.59
CA HIS A 52 -11.25 -7.25 3.69
C HIS A 52 -11.48 -7.71 2.24
N GLY A 53 -12.48 -7.13 1.60
CA GLY A 53 -12.98 -7.63 0.32
C GLY A 53 -13.50 -9.06 0.44
N ARG A 54 -12.88 -9.99 -0.30
CA ARG A 54 -13.21 -11.42 -0.26
C ARG A 54 -12.44 -12.22 0.79
N MET A 55 -11.48 -11.60 1.48
CA MET A 55 -10.71 -12.22 2.55
C MET A 55 -11.37 -11.96 3.91
N GLY A 56 -11.40 -12.94 4.76
CA GLY A 56 -11.88 -12.82 6.14
C GLY A 56 -12.51 -14.10 6.66
N GLY A 57 -12.63 -14.19 7.99
CA GLY A 57 -13.16 -15.35 8.68
C GLY A 57 -12.18 -16.50 8.87
N ALA A 58 -12.61 -17.51 9.62
CA ALA A 58 -11.82 -18.70 9.90
C ALA A 58 -11.48 -19.47 8.62
N GLY A 59 -10.26 -19.99 8.53
CA GLY A 59 -9.74 -20.70 7.36
C GLY A 59 -9.04 -19.78 6.35
N THR A 60 -9.13 -18.46 6.48
CA THR A 60 -8.44 -17.52 5.59
C THR A 60 -6.92 -17.58 5.79
N ILE A 61 -6.16 -17.81 4.73
CA ILE A 61 -4.70 -17.62 4.71
C ILE A 61 -4.43 -16.12 4.52
N LEU A 62 -3.61 -15.56 5.40
CA LEU A 62 -3.26 -14.13 5.37
C LEU A 62 -2.31 -13.76 4.22
N GLY A 63 -2.13 -12.45 4.00
CA GLY A 63 -1.16 -11.87 3.09
C GLY A 63 -1.76 -11.37 1.78
N LEU A 64 -1.55 -10.08 1.51
CA LEU A 64 -2.08 -9.37 0.35
C LEU A 64 -1.06 -9.19 -0.78
N GLU A 65 0.22 -9.43 -0.52
CA GLU A 65 1.29 -9.35 -1.51
C GLU A 65 2.39 -10.36 -1.23
N PHE A 66 2.99 -10.84 -2.30
CA PHE A 66 4.07 -11.82 -2.25
C PHE A 66 4.97 -11.74 -3.50
N ALA A 67 6.19 -12.24 -3.38
CA ALA A 67 7.13 -12.39 -4.47
C ALA A 67 7.69 -13.81 -4.48
N GLY A 68 7.98 -14.34 -5.65
CA GLY A 68 8.48 -15.71 -5.79
C GLY A 68 8.57 -16.16 -7.23
N GLU A 69 8.64 -17.47 -7.41
CA GLU A 69 8.74 -18.12 -8.72
C GLU A 69 7.37 -18.68 -9.14
N VAL A 70 7.01 -18.49 -10.38
CA VAL A 70 5.80 -19.09 -10.96
C VAL A 70 5.94 -20.60 -10.94
N ALA A 71 5.02 -21.28 -10.24
CA ALA A 71 4.98 -22.73 -10.15
C ALA A 71 4.04 -23.37 -11.18
N ALA A 72 2.91 -22.70 -11.47
CA ALA A 72 1.94 -23.13 -12.47
C ALA A 72 1.10 -21.94 -12.93
N VAL A 73 0.50 -22.07 -14.11
CA VAL A 73 -0.39 -21.06 -14.70
C VAL A 73 -1.70 -21.71 -15.15
N GLY A 74 -2.80 -20.97 -15.07
CA GLY A 74 -4.08 -21.36 -15.62
C GLY A 74 -4.09 -21.30 -17.14
N ALA A 75 -5.04 -22.01 -17.77
CA ALA A 75 -5.11 -22.16 -19.24
C ALA A 75 -5.31 -20.86 -20.01
N GLY A 76 -5.85 -19.81 -19.38
CA GLY A 76 -6.07 -18.48 -19.98
C GLY A 76 -4.92 -17.50 -19.74
N VAL A 77 -3.86 -17.89 -19.01
CA VAL A 77 -2.72 -17.00 -18.73
C VAL A 77 -1.79 -16.93 -19.95
N THR A 78 -1.44 -15.71 -20.33
CA THR A 78 -0.50 -15.44 -21.43
C THR A 78 0.66 -14.58 -20.95
N GLY A 79 1.85 -14.76 -21.53
CA GLY A 79 3.04 -13.95 -21.24
C GLY A 79 3.70 -14.22 -19.88
N ILE A 80 3.22 -15.21 -19.13
CA ILE A 80 3.78 -15.66 -17.84
C ILE A 80 3.94 -17.18 -17.90
N LYS A 81 5.06 -17.73 -17.46
CA LYS A 81 5.36 -19.16 -17.50
C LYS A 81 6.01 -19.65 -16.20
N PRO A 82 5.93 -20.95 -15.91
CA PRO A 82 6.67 -21.55 -14.80
C PRO A 82 8.17 -21.20 -14.85
N GLY A 83 8.72 -20.87 -13.67
CA GLY A 83 10.10 -20.42 -13.50
C GLY A 83 10.28 -18.89 -13.56
N ASP A 84 9.31 -18.13 -14.04
CA ASP A 84 9.40 -16.67 -14.05
C ASP A 84 9.48 -16.11 -12.61
N ARG A 85 10.36 -15.11 -12.42
CA ARG A 85 10.46 -14.36 -11.17
C ARG A 85 9.41 -13.25 -11.15
N VAL A 86 8.50 -13.30 -10.17
CA VAL A 86 7.37 -12.38 -10.12
C VAL A 86 7.17 -11.76 -8.75
N MET A 87 6.56 -10.57 -8.73
CA MET A 87 6.00 -9.90 -7.58
C MET A 87 4.51 -9.65 -7.84
N CYS A 88 3.67 -9.88 -6.83
CA CYS A 88 2.24 -9.95 -7.00
C CYS A 88 1.49 -9.23 -5.89
N ALA A 89 0.42 -8.51 -6.25
CA ALA A 89 -0.66 -8.23 -5.32
C ALA A 89 -1.70 -9.37 -5.45
N GLY A 90 -2.01 -10.05 -4.34
CA GLY A 90 -2.84 -11.26 -4.37
C GLY A 90 -3.49 -11.56 -3.03
N SER A 91 -3.73 -12.82 -2.75
CA SER A 91 -4.24 -13.28 -1.46
C SER A 91 -3.58 -14.57 -1.02
N GLY A 92 -3.48 -14.77 0.30
CA GLY A 92 -2.87 -15.98 0.86
C GLY A 92 -1.34 -15.98 0.79
N GLY A 93 -0.69 -14.82 0.74
CA GLY A 93 0.75 -14.68 0.60
C GLY A 93 1.57 -15.19 1.80
N TYR A 94 0.96 -15.35 2.99
CA TYR A 94 1.67 -15.91 4.16
C TYR A 94 1.62 -17.43 4.13
N ALA A 95 2.13 -18.00 3.06
CA ALA A 95 2.18 -19.43 2.81
C ALA A 95 3.33 -19.76 1.85
N GLU A 96 3.65 -21.06 1.71
CA GLU A 96 4.66 -21.53 0.75
C GLU A 96 4.21 -21.37 -0.72
N TYR A 97 2.89 -21.34 -0.98
CA TYR A 97 2.29 -21.09 -2.29
C TYR A 97 1.09 -20.17 -2.17
N ALA A 98 0.93 -19.26 -3.15
CA ALA A 98 -0.18 -18.35 -3.21
C ALA A 98 -0.66 -18.15 -4.65
N ILE A 99 -1.91 -17.68 -4.80
CA ILE A 99 -2.52 -17.41 -6.10
C ILE A 99 -2.63 -15.90 -6.31
N ALA A 100 -2.27 -15.45 -7.51
CA ALA A 100 -2.60 -14.11 -8.00
C ALA A 100 -3.40 -14.18 -9.31
N ASP A 101 -4.27 -13.20 -9.52
CA ASP A 101 -4.85 -12.91 -10.83
C ASP A 101 -3.73 -12.48 -11.80
N MET A 102 -3.76 -12.96 -13.05
CA MET A 102 -2.69 -12.69 -14.03
C MET A 102 -2.45 -11.19 -14.25
N GLY A 103 -3.47 -10.35 -14.14
CA GLY A 103 -3.36 -8.89 -14.27
C GLY A 103 -2.63 -8.21 -13.10
N ARG A 104 -2.46 -8.92 -11.98
CA ARG A 104 -1.80 -8.44 -10.75
C ARG A 104 -0.39 -9.04 -10.56
N VAL A 105 0.10 -9.74 -11.57
CA VAL A 105 1.45 -10.33 -11.58
C VAL A 105 2.37 -9.44 -12.39
N GLN A 106 3.51 -9.08 -11.81
CA GLN A 106 4.54 -8.26 -12.45
C GLN A 106 5.88 -8.99 -12.40
N PRO A 107 6.69 -8.94 -13.48
CA PRO A 107 8.04 -9.48 -13.43
C PRO A 107 8.90 -8.69 -12.45
N VAL A 108 9.72 -9.39 -11.67
CA VAL A 108 10.75 -8.76 -10.84
C VAL A 108 11.78 -8.11 -11.75
N PRO A 109 12.21 -6.86 -11.50
CA PRO A 109 13.26 -6.21 -12.27
C PRO A 109 14.58 -7.01 -12.32
N ASP A 110 15.26 -6.99 -13.47
CA ASP A 110 16.49 -7.77 -13.70
C ASP A 110 17.74 -7.21 -12.98
N ARG A 111 17.61 -6.13 -12.22
CA ARG A 111 18.70 -5.45 -11.50
C ARG A 111 19.17 -6.16 -10.22
N ASN A 112 19.17 -7.49 -10.18
CA ASN A 112 19.49 -8.30 -9.00
C ASN A 112 18.64 -8.02 -7.77
N MET A 113 17.40 -7.58 -7.96
CA MET A 113 16.46 -7.33 -6.89
C MET A 113 16.20 -8.62 -6.11
N SER A 114 16.35 -8.56 -4.78
CA SER A 114 16.02 -9.67 -3.89
C SER A 114 14.49 -9.88 -3.82
N TRP A 115 14.06 -11.04 -3.30
CA TRP A 115 12.64 -11.31 -3.11
C TRP A 115 12.03 -10.39 -2.06
N GLU A 116 12.80 -10.09 -1.02
CA GLU A 116 12.42 -9.20 0.06
C GLU A 116 12.21 -7.75 -0.44
N GLU A 117 13.06 -7.27 -1.34
CA GLU A 117 12.87 -5.96 -1.98
C GLU A 117 11.68 -5.97 -2.93
N ALA A 118 11.57 -6.99 -3.79
CA ALA A 118 10.50 -7.09 -4.77
C ALA A 118 9.11 -7.06 -4.14
N VAL A 119 8.93 -7.76 -3.01
CA VAL A 119 7.63 -7.83 -2.33
C VAL A 119 7.22 -6.54 -1.63
N THR A 120 8.12 -5.57 -1.49
CA THR A 120 7.75 -4.28 -0.89
C THR A 120 6.90 -3.41 -1.82
N LEU A 121 6.88 -3.70 -3.12
CA LEU A 121 6.42 -2.81 -4.17
C LEU A 121 4.93 -2.95 -4.55
N PRO A 122 4.36 -4.15 -4.75
CA PRO A 122 3.08 -4.31 -5.46
C PRO A 122 1.94 -3.46 -4.90
N ILE A 123 1.62 -3.63 -3.61
CA ILE A 123 0.52 -2.88 -2.96
C ILE A 123 0.83 -1.39 -2.87
N ALA A 124 2.08 -1.03 -2.58
CA ALA A 124 2.46 0.37 -2.41
C ALA A 124 2.38 1.15 -3.73
N LEU A 125 2.86 0.56 -4.84
CA LEU A 125 2.79 1.15 -6.16
C LEU A 125 1.35 1.35 -6.62
N ALA A 126 0.54 0.28 -6.58
CA ALA A 126 -0.85 0.32 -7.03
C ALA A 126 -1.67 1.32 -6.20
N THR A 127 -1.60 1.23 -4.86
CA THR A 127 -2.37 2.10 -3.97
C THR A 127 -2.04 3.58 -4.16
N MET A 128 -0.75 3.92 -4.26
CA MET A 128 -0.37 5.32 -4.35
C MET A 128 -0.48 5.88 -5.76
N HIS A 129 -0.28 5.08 -6.80
CA HIS A 129 -0.60 5.50 -8.15
C HIS A 129 -2.10 5.77 -8.31
N ASP A 130 -2.95 4.88 -7.80
CA ASP A 130 -4.40 5.07 -7.81
C ASP A 130 -4.83 6.34 -7.07
N ALA A 131 -4.24 6.59 -5.90
CA ALA A 131 -4.57 7.75 -5.09
C ALA A 131 -4.08 9.08 -5.72
N LEU A 132 -2.85 9.11 -6.24
CA LEU A 132 -2.26 10.33 -6.77
C LEU A 132 -2.72 10.62 -8.20
N ILE A 133 -2.71 9.61 -9.07
CA ILE A 133 -2.90 9.78 -10.51
C ILE A 133 -4.33 9.49 -10.93
N SER A 134 -4.84 8.26 -10.69
CA SER A 134 -6.15 7.86 -11.22
C SER A 134 -7.30 8.65 -10.59
N ASN A 135 -7.32 8.78 -9.27
CA ASN A 135 -8.38 9.48 -8.53
C ASN A 135 -8.00 10.92 -8.17
N GLY A 136 -6.76 11.13 -7.69
CA GLY A 136 -6.25 12.45 -7.34
C GLY A 136 -6.00 13.35 -8.54
N ARG A 137 -5.84 12.78 -9.74
CA ARG A 137 -5.59 13.53 -10.98
C ARG A 137 -4.48 14.54 -10.82
N MET A 138 -3.40 14.13 -10.13
CA MET A 138 -2.22 14.95 -9.91
C MET A 138 -1.66 15.42 -11.26
N ALA A 139 -1.50 16.71 -11.40
CA ALA A 139 -0.82 17.33 -12.53
C ALA A 139 0.64 17.65 -12.18
N LYS A 140 1.46 17.81 -13.21
CA LYS A 140 2.82 18.34 -13.05
C LYS A 140 2.77 19.72 -12.40
N ASP A 141 3.79 20.02 -11.60
CA ASP A 141 3.97 21.29 -10.90
C ASP A 141 2.95 21.59 -9.78
N GLU A 142 2.10 20.63 -9.41
CA GLU A 142 1.22 20.73 -8.25
C GLU A 142 1.96 20.50 -6.92
N ALA A 143 1.40 21.06 -5.84
CA ALA A 143 1.80 20.79 -4.47
C ALA A 143 0.98 19.63 -3.90
N VAL A 144 1.65 18.63 -3.34
CA VAL A 144 1.04 17.39 -2.81
C VAL A 144 1.39 17.23 -1.34
N MET A 145 0.40 16.85 -0.53
CA MET A 145 0.62 16.43 0.85
C MET A 145 0.19 14.98 1.08
N ILE A 146 1.06 14.21 1.75
CA ILE A 146 0.77 12.83 2.14
C ILE A 146 0.58 12.78 3.66
N LEU A 147 -0.65 12.60 4.13
CA LEU A 147 -0.95 12.34 5.54
C LEU A 147 -0.61 10.89 5.89
N GLY A 148 0.14 10.69 6.99
CA GLY A 148 0.65 9.37 7.37
C GLY A 148 1.81 8.89 6.49
N ALA A 149 2.66 9.83 6.04
CA ALA A 149 3.74 9.60 5.08
C ALA A 149 4.80 8.60 5.53
N SER A 150 4.95 8.34 6.82
CA SER A 150 5.92 7.36 7.34
C SER A 150 5.47 5.89 7.25
N SER A 151 4.27 5.62 6.73
CA SER A 151 3.86 4.27 6.37
C SER A 151 4.55 3.80 5.07
N GLY A 152 4.66 2.49 4.83
CA GLY A 152 5.24 1.98 3.59
C GLY A 152 4.59 2.57 2.33
N VAL A 153 3.25 2.60 2.27
CA VAL A 153 2.54 3.24 1.15
C VAL A 153 2.79 4.75 1.12
N GLY A 154 2.87 5.45 2.27
CA GLY A 154 3.14 6.89 2.31
C GLY A 154 4.54 7.25 1.78
N LEU A 155 5.57 6.47 2.16
CA LEU A 155 6.92 6.62 1.62
C LEU A 155 6.94 6.44 0.10
N MET A 156 6.20 5.47 -0.42
CA MET A 156 6.06 5.26 -1.87
C MET A 156 5.30 6.41 -2.53
N GLY A 157 4.25 6.93 -1.89
CA GLY A 157 3.46 8.03 -2.42
C GLY A 157 4.28 9.31 -2.65
N MET A 158 5.20 9.65 -1.74
CA MET A 158 6.08 10.80 -1.90
C MET A 158 7.03 10.62 -3.10
N GLN A 159 7.62 9.44 -3.24
CA GLN A 159 8.51 9.12 -4.37
C GLN A 159 7.75 9.17 -5.70
N ILE A 160 6.54 8.60 -5.77
CA ILE A 160 5.70 8.66 -6.97
C ILE A 160 5.33 10.10 -7.29
N ALA A 161 4.91 10.92 -6.31
CA ALA A 161 4.59 12.31 -6.53
C ALA A 161 5.77 13.08 -7.14
N LYS A 162 6.98 12.89 -6.60
CA LYS A 162 8.21 13.49 -7.17
C LYS A 162 8.51 12.99 -8.57
N TYR A 163 8.48 11.68 -8.79
CA TYR A 163 8.73 11.08 -10.11
C TYR A 163 7.75 11.58 -11.16
N MET A 164 6.48 11.76 -10.79
CA MET A 164 5.42 12.26 -11.67
C MET A 164 5.38 13.77 -11.80
N GLY A 165 6.33 14.50 -11.18
CA GLY A 165 6.57 15.93 -11.42
C GLY A 165 5.86 16.88 -10.46
N ALA A 166 5.50 16.46 -9.24
CA ALA A 166 5.04 17.40 -8.21
C ALA A 166 6.11 18.46 -7.90
N ALA A 167 5.75 19.75 -7.88
CA ALA A 167 6.66 20.83 -7.54
C ALA A 167 7.02 20.82 -6.04
N LEU A 168 6.06 20.46 -5.20
CA LEU A 168 6.22 20.44 -3.75
C LEU A 168 5.59 19.17 -3.18
N VAL A 169 6.34 18.42 -2.36
CA VAL A 169 5.83 17.25 -1.63
C VAL A 169 6.01 17.47 -0.13
N ILE A 170 4.89 17.48 0.60
CA ILE A 170 4.87 17.59 2.06
C ILE A 170 4.47 16.24 2.65
N GLY A 171 5.34 15.63 3.45
CA GLY A 171 5.03 14.42 4.19
C GLY A 171 4.64 14.72 5.64
N THR A 172 3.75 13.93 6.24
CA THR A 172 3.44 14.08 7.66
C THR A 172 3.77 12.83 8.47
N SER A 173 4.27 13.04 9.69
CA SER A 173 4.45 11.98 10.68
C SER A 173 4.48 12.58 12.09
N THR A 174 3.75 11.96 13.02
CA THR A 174 3.78 12.33 14.45
C THR A 174 5.06 11.88 15.16
N HIS A 175 5.80 10.95 14.56
CA HIS A 175 7.04 10.39 15.10
C HIS A 175 8.26 11.21 14.62
N ALA A 176 8.99 11.83 15.53
CA ALA A 176 10.10 12.74 15.19
C ALA A 176 11.18 12.06 14.34
N GLU A 177 11.66 10.87 14.73
CA GLU A 177 12.71 10.14 14.01
C GLU A 177 12.25 9.72 12.60
N ARG A 178 11.01 9.26 12.46
CA ARG A 178 10.46 8.90 11.14
C ARG A 178 10.22 10.14 10.29
N ARG A 179 9.76 11.24 10.89
CA ARG A 179 9.56 12.51 10.20
C ARG A 179 10.87 13.04 9.61
N ALA A 180 11.98 12.94 10.35
CA ALA A 180 13.29 13.35 9.87
C ALA A 180 13.77 12.57 8.63
N LYS A 181 13.30 11.31 8.45
CA LYS A 181 13.66 10.46 7.31
C LYS A 181 12.79 10.67 6.08
N LEU A 182 11.67 11.43 6.14
CA LEU A 182 10.76 11.57 5.00
C LEU A 182 11.43 12.22 3.78
N LYS A 183 12.41 13.09 4.00
CA LYS A 183 13.20 13.71 2.93
C LYS A 183 13.96 12.70 2.06
N ASP A 184 14.38 11.59 2.65
CA ASP A 184 15.11 10.52 1.95
C ASP A 184 14.18 9.77 0.95
N PHE A 185 12.87 9.99 1.07
CA PHE A 185 11.82 9.40 0.24
C PHE A 185 11.01 10.44 -0.55
N GLY A 186 11.60 11.60 -0.84
CA GLY A 186 11.03 12.58 -1.74
C GLY A 186 10.20 13.69 -1.09
N ALA A 187 10.12 13.79 0.24
CA ALA A 187 9.52 14.96 0.87
C ALA A 187 10.45 16.17 0.78
N ASP A 188 9.94 17.31 0.35
CA ASP A 188 10.62 18.61 0.46
C ASP A 188 10.50 19.14 1.90
N HIS A 189 9.33 18.95 2.51
CA HIS A 189 9.04 19.33 3.88
C HIS A 189 8.33 18.22 4.65
N ALA A 190 8.50 18.24 5.97
CA ALA A 190 7.90 17.26 6.86
C ALA A 190 7.21 17.95 8.05
N VAL A 191 5.93 17.66 8.26
CA VAL A 191 5.07 18.33 9.24
C VAL A 191 4.59 17.31 10.28
N ASN A 192 4.45 17.78 11.55
CA ASN A 192 3.91 17.00 12.64
C ASN A 192 2.41 17.30 12.83
N THR A 193 1.53 16.36 12.55
CA THR A 193 0.08 16.56 12.70
C THR A 193 -0.41 16.58 14.15
N ASN A 194 0.45 16.40 15.15
CA ASN A 194 0.15 16.64 16.55
C ASN A 194 0.30 18.13 16.94
N ASP A 195 0.99 18.94 16.14
CA ASP A 195 1.10 20.37 16.38
C ASP A 195 -0.24 21.04 16.05
N ALA A 196 -0.76 21.88 16.94
CA ALA A 196 -2.09 22.47 16.78
C ALA A 196 -2.20 23.35 15.51
N ASP A 197 -1.08 23.91 15.06
CA ASP A 197 -0.95 24.83 13.93
C ASP A 197 -0.44 24.15 12.64
N TRP A 198 -0.43 22.82 12.56
CA TRP A 198 0.17 22.10 11.44
C TRP A 198 -0.40 22.50 10.07
N ALA A 199 -1.69 22.86 10.01
CA ALA A 199 -2.30 23.34 8.77
C ALA A 199 -1.79 24.73 8.38
N ASP A 200 -1.48 25.60 9.36
CA ASP A 200 -0.87 26.92 9.11
C ASP A 200 0.58 26.77 8.65
N GLN A 201 1.31 25.78 9.18
CA GLN A 201 2.64 25.44 8.67
C GLN A 201 2.57 25.04 7.19
N VAL A 202 1.59 24.22 6.76
CA VAL A 202 1.39 23.85 5.35
C VAL A 202 1.03 25.07 4.52
N LEU A 203 0.15 25.95 5.01
CA LEU A 203 -0.19 27.20 4.32
C LEU A 203 1.06 28.10 4.13
N ALA A 204 1.89 28.23 5.15
CA ALA A 204 3.13 29.01 5.05
C ALA A 204 4.08 28.45 3.96
N LEU A 205 4.23 27.11 3.88
CA LEU A 205 5.05 26.44 2.86
C LEU A 205 4.51 26.62 1.42
N THR A 206 3.23 26.96 1.27
CA THR A 206 2.55 27.13 -0.01
C THR A 206 2.17 28.58 -0.30
N GLY A 207 2.77 29.56 0.39
CA GLY A 207 2.49 30.99 0.23
C GLY A 207 1.04 31.36 0.57
N GLY A 208 0.41 30.67 1.52
CA GLY A 208 -0.97 30.88 1.95
C GLY A 208 -2.03 30.17 1.09
N ARG A 209 -1.66 29.56 -0.02
CA ARG A 209 -2.59 28.94 -0.98
C ARG A 209 -3.14 27.58 -0.49
N GLY A 210 -2.30 26.79 0.13
CA GLY A 210 -2.54 25.38 0.44
C GLY A 210 -2.08 24.44 -0.69
N VAL A 211 -2.10 23.14 -0.43
CA VAL A 211 -1.70 22.10 -1.40
C VAL A 211 -2.84 21.77 -2.37
N ASP A 212 -2.50 21.39 -3.59
CA ASP A 212 -3.49 21.05 -4.63
C ASP A 212 -4.12 19.69 -4.38
N LEU A 213 -3.35 18.76 -3.82
CA LEU A 213 -3.77 17.39 -3.56
C LEU A 213 -3.30 16.90 -2.18
N VAL A 214 -4.23 16.34 -1.42
CA VAL A 214 -3.94 15.60 -0.20
C VAL A 214 -4.25 14.12 -0.42
N VAL A 215 -3.29 13.24 -0.13
CA VAL A 215 -3.54 11.79 0.01
C VAL A 215 -3.64 11.49 1.49
N ASP A 216 -4.85 11.14 1.91
CA ASP A 216 -5.19 10.97 3.33
C ASP A 216 -5.23 9.48 3.71
N GLN A 217 -4.28 9.06 4.56
CA GLN A 217 -4.24 7.73 5.15
C GLN A 217 -4.67 7.73 6.62
N VAL A 218 -4.97 8.92 7.18
CA VAL A 218 -5.21 9.12 8.62
C VAL A 218 -6.68 9.27 8.92
N SER A 219 -7.36 10.22 8.27
CA SER A 219 -8.78 10.52 8.50
C SER A 219 -9.10 10.93 9.95
N GLY A 220 -10.33 10.69 10.39
CA GLY A 220 -10.74 10.98 11.76
C GLY A 220 -10.57 12.45 12.11
N GLY A 221 -9.94 12.75 13.24
CA GLY A 221 -9.79 14.12 13.76
C GLY A 221 -8.88 15.05 12.93
N THR A 222 -8.18 14.56 11.91
CA THR A 222 -7.31 15.42 11.08
C THR A 222 -8.04 16.09 9.92
N ILE A 223 -9.30 15.71 9.63
CA ILE A 223 -9.98 16.08 8.39
C ILE A 223 -10.18 17.59 8.22
N ASN A 224 -10.61 18.31 9.26
CA ASN A 224 -10.87 19.75 9.14
C ASN A 224 -9.58 20.55 8.96
N ALA A 225 -8.50 20.16 9.59
CA ALA A 225 -7.19 20.77 9.37
C ALA A 225 -6.65 20.44 7.97
N ALA A 226 -6.92 19.22 7.45
CA ALA A 226 -6.59 18.85 6.07
C ALA A 226 -7.39 19.68 5.06
N LEU A 227 -8.69 19.92 5.30
CA LEU A 227 -9.50 20.83 4.48
C LEU A 227 -8.87 22.25 4.45
N ARG A 228 -8.44 22.76 5.62
CA ARG A 228 -7.81 24.08 5.74
C ARG A 228 -6.48 24.18 4.99
N ALA A 229 -5.67 23.10 5.04
CA ALA A 229 -4.38 23.01 4.36
C ALA A 229 -4.49 22.78 2.84
N THR A 230 -5.68 22.41 2.33
CA THR A 230 -5.93 22.15 0.91
C THR A 230 -6.29 23.44 0.17
N ALA A 231 -5.78 23.67 -1.01
CA ALA A 231 -6.08 24.83 -1.85
C ALA A 231 -7.57 24.90 -2.24
N ILE A 232 -8.05 26.09 -2.59
CA ILE A 232 -9.39 26.24 -3.22
C ILE A 232 -9.39 25.42 -4.52
N LEU A 233 -10.46 24.63 -4.74
CA LEU A 233 -10.59 23.66 -5.83
C LEU A 233 -9.58 22.49 -5.75
N GLY A 234 -8.90 22.31 -4.61
CA GLY A 234 -8.03 21.16 -4.37
C GLY A 234 -8.80 19.86 -4.19
N ARG A 235 -8.06 18.77 -3.97
CA ARG A 235 -8.64 17.41 -3.79
C ARG A 235 -8.07 16.77 -2.55
N ILE A 236 -8.91 15.97 -1.86
CA ILE A 236 -8.48 15.08 -0.80
C ILE A 236 -8.90 13.66 -1.20
N VAL A 237 -7.92 12.77 -1.36
CA VAL A 237 -8.16 11.35 -1.66
C VAL A 237 -7.99 10.55 -0.38
N ASN A 238 -9.10 9.99 0.10
CA ASN A 238 -9.16 9.19 1.32
C ASN A 238 -8.81 7.73 1.03
N VAL A 239 -7.61 7.31 1.45
CA VAL A 239 -7.05 5.96 1.25
C VAL A 239 -7.17 5.13 2.52
N GLY A 240 -6.81 5.69 3.66
CA GLY A 240 -6.74 4.99 4.95
C GLY A 240 -7.55 5.70 6.05
N ARG A 241 -7.66 5.03 7.21
CA ARG A 241 -8.42 5.52 8.38
C ARG A 241 -7.67 5.19 9.66
N LEU A 242 -6.35 5.46 9.67
CA LEU A 242 -5.48 5.13 10.81
C LEU A 242 -5.82 5.93 12.06
N GLY A 243 -6.35 7.14 11.89
CA GLY A 243 -6.77 8.04 12.96
C GLY A 243 -8.23 7.87 13.38
N GLY A 244 -9.01 7.02 12.69
CA GLY A 244 -10.40 6.75 13.03
C GLY A 244 -11.32 6.59 11.82
N MET A 245 -12.42 5.86 12.03
CA MET A 245 -13.46 5.63 11.01
C MET A 245 -14.50 6.77 10.97
N HIS A 246 -14.53 7.60 12.00
CA HIS A 246 -15.48 8.69 12.19
C HIS A 246 -14.73 9.94 12.62
N GLY A 247 -15.29 11.11 12.34
CA GLY A 247 -14.78 12.40 12.75
C GLY A 247 -15.77 13.51 12.43
N ASP A 248 -15.64 14.65 13.09
CA ASP A 248 -16.42 15.84 12.78
C ASP A 248 -15.95 16.41 11.44
N PHE A 249 -16.90 16.88 10.64
CA PHE A 249 -16.62 17.41 9.31
C PHE A 249 -17.21 18.83 9.17
N ASP A 250 -16.35 19.79 8.89
CA ASP A 250 -16.74 21.18 8.66
C ASP A 250 -17.26 21.34 7.23
N PHE A 251 -18.57 21.30 7.06
CA PHE A 251 -19.23 21.42 5.77
C PHE A 251 -19.10 22.82 5.14
N ASP A 252 -19.05 23.88 5.98
CA ASP A 252 -18.88 25.24 5.47
C ASP A 252 -17.46 25.47 4.94
N LEU A 253 -16.45 25.04 5.68
CA LEU A 253 -15.05 25.06 5.23
C LEU A 253 -14.86 24.26 3.94
N HIS A 254 -15.45 23.06 3.85
CA HIS A 254 -15.41 22.23 2.64
C HIS A 254 -16.05 22.95 1.44
N ALA A 255 -17.24 23.52 1.64
CA ALA A 255 -18.01 24.18 0.61
C ALA A 255 -17.34 25.48 0.14
N THR A 256 -16.88 26.33 1.05
CA THR A 256 -16.22 27.61 0.73
C THR A 256 -14.90 27.42 -0.02
N ARG A 257 -14.18 26.31 0.26
CA ARG A 257 -12.96 25.92 -0.46
C ARG A 257 -13.24 25.08 -1.70
N ARG A 258 -14.47 24.64 -1.93
CA ARG A 258 -14.90 23.84 -3.10
C ARG A 258 -14.00 22.61 -3.34
N ILE A 259 -13.63 21.89 -2.25
CA ILE A 259 -12.72 20.76 -2.28
C ILE A 259 -13.46 19.51 -2.77
N ALA A 260 -12.84 18.73 -3.66
CA ALA A 260 -13.32 17.39 -3.99
C ALA A 260 -12.80 16.41 -2.94
N TYR A 261 -13.72 15.73 -2.20
CA TYR A 261 -13.38 14.67 -1.25
C TYR A 261 -13.69 13.31 -1.88
N ILE A 262 -12.66 12.49 -2.12
CA ILE A 262 -12.73 11.29 -2.96
C ILE A 262 -12.37 10.06 -2.13
N GLY A 263 -13.29 9.11 -2.00
CA GLY A 263 -13.02 7.83 -1.35
C GLY A 263 -12.44 6.81 -2.33
N VAL A 264 -11.38 6.11 -1.92
CA VAL A 264 -10.79 5.00 -2.71
C VAL A 264 -10.69 3.73 -1.88
N THR A 265 -10.88 2.59 -2.55
CA THR A 265 -10.74 1.27 -1.92
C THR A 265 -10.63 0.17 -2.98
N HIS A 266 -9.86 -0.87 -2.70
CA HIS A 266 -9.83 -2.10 -3.52
C HIS A 266 -10.95 -3.09 -3.15
N ARG A 267 -11.58 -2.92 -1.98
CA ARG A 267 -12.50 -3.93 -1.40
C ARG A 267 -13.76 -4.18 -2.20
N THR A 268 -14.20 -3.18 -2.94
CA THR A 268 -15.46 -3.22 -3.71
C THR A 268 -15.23 -3.19 -5.23
N ARG A 269 -13.98 -3.18 -5.69
CA ARG A 269 -13.66 -3.19 -7.12
C ARG A 269 -13.85 -4.57 -7.72
N SER A 270 -14.31 -4.59 -8.96
CA SER A 270 -14.33 -5.77 -9.82
C SER A 270 -12.90 -6.17 -10.23
N VAL A 271 -12.75 -7.41 -10.71
CA VAL A 271 -11.48 -7.90 -11.25
C VAL A 271 -11.01 -7.03 -12.42
N ALA A 272 -11.92 -6.59 -13.28
CA ALA A 272 -11.59 -5.74 -14.43
C ALA A 272 -11.07 -4.37 -14.00
N GLU A 273 -11.68 -3.73 -13.01
CA GLU A 273 -11.20 -2.45 -12.46
C GLU A 273 -9.82 -2.58 -11.82
N ILE A 274 -9.57 -3.67 -11.08
CA ILE A 274 -8.25 -3.91 -10.47
C ILE A 274 -7.19 -4.15 -11.56
N ARG A 275 -7.50 -4.94 -12.59
CA ARG A 275 -6.58 -5.17 -13.72
C ARG A 275 -6.23 -3.88 -14.46
N GLU A 276 -7.21 -3.01 -14.66
CA GLU A 276 -6.99 -1.71 -15.31
C GLU A 276 -6.11 -0.80 -14.44
N GLU A 277 -6.37 -0.72 -13.15
CA GLU A 277 -5.54 0.02 -12.19
C GLU A 277 -4.08 -0.45 -12.22
N GLU A 278 -3.85 -1.76 -12.13
CA GLU A 278 -2.52 -2.36 -12.18
C GLU A 278 -1.83 -2.10 -13.53
N ARG A 279 -2.59 -2.16 -14.63
CA ARG A 279 -2.08 -1.88 -15.98
C ARG A 279 -1.62 -0.44 -16.12
N VAL A 280 -2.41 0.52 -15.62
CA VAL A 280 -2.08 1.95 -15.69
C VAL A 280 -0.90 2.26 -14.78
N ALA A 281 -0.89 1.76 -13.54
CA ALA A 281 0.23 1.93 -12.62
C ALA A 281 1.55 1.37 -13.21
N ARG A 282 1.49 0.18 -13.81
CA ARG A 282 2.66 -0.42 -14.48
C ARG A 282 3.14 0.42 -15.66
N ARG A 283 2.23 0.90 -16.51
CA ARG A 283 2.58 1.76 -17.65
C ARG A 283 3.37 2.99 -17.20
N ASP A 284 2.95 3.62 -16.11
CA ASP A 284 3.51 4.89 -15.67
C ASP A 284 4.75 4.74 -14.78
N LEU A 285 4.85 3.63 -14.01
CA LEU A 285 5.88 3.48 -12.99
C LEU A 285 6.95 2.43 -13.31
N ARG A 286 6.74 1.55 -14.30
CA ARG A 286 7.66 0.44 -14.59
C ARG A 286 9.10 0.92 -14.83
N ALA A 287 9.29 1.96 -15.60
CA ALA A 287 10.62 2.50 -15.87
C ALA A 287 11.33 2.97 -14.59
N ALA A 288 10.62 3.63 -13.68
CA ALA A 288 11.16 4.05 -12.39
C ALA A 288 11.51 2.87 -11.48
N VAL A 289 10.69 1.82 -11.49
CA VAL A 289 10.96 0.58 -10.75
C VAL A 289 12.21 -0.13 -11.28
N ASP A 290 12.34 -0.26 -12.60
CA ASP A 290 13.50 -0.90 -13.24
C ASP A 290 14.80 -0.13 -12.98
N GLN A 291 14.73 1.19 -12.92
CA GLN A 291 15.87 2.07 -12.60
C GLN A 291 16.17 2.14 -11.09
N GLY A 292 15.33 1.57 -10.23
CA GLY A 292 15.49 1.62 -8.79
C GLY A 292 15.19 2.97 -8.14
N LEU A 293 14.47 3.85 -8.85
CA LEU A 293 14.05 5.16 -8.35
C LEU A 293 12.90 5.06 -7.33
N LEU A 294 12.16 3.95 -7.34
CA LEU A 294 11.09 3.65 -6.41
C LEU A 294 11.49 2.45 -5.56
N SER A 295 11.61 2.66 -4.27
CA SER A 295 12.04 1.63 -3.31
C SER A 295 11.46 1.87 -1.92
N LEU A 296 11.40 0.83 -1.10
CA LEU A 296 10.98 0.94 0.29
C LEU A 296 11.99 0.29 1.21
N PRO A 297 12.23 0.88 2.38
CA PRO A 297 13.09 0.27 3.39
C PRO A 297 12.40 -0.96 3.98
N ILE A 298 13.18 -1.97 4.28
CA ILE A 298 12.76 -3.16 5.02
C ILE A 298 13.16 -2.97 6.47
N ASP A 299 12.17 -2.92 7.36
CA ASP A 299 12.39 -2.78 8.79
C ASP A 299 12.89 -4.10 9.39
N ARG A 300 12.19 -5.20 9.08
CA ARG A 300 12.52 -6.52 9.59
C ARG A 300 12.02 -7.64 8.69
N VAL A 301 12.80 -8.72 8.64
CA VAL A 301 12.42 -9.98 8.00
C VAL A 301 12.21 -11.03 9.08
N PHE A 302 11.06 -11.71 9.04
CA PHE A 302 10.74 -12.82 9.91
C PHE A 302 10.58 -14.11 9.08
N PRO A 303 10.92 -15.29 9.59
CA PRO A 303 10.53 -16.53 8.96
C PRO A 303 8.99 -16.70 9.02
N LEU A 304 8.41 -17.46 8.09
CA LEU A 304 6.95 -17.72 8.04
C LEU A 304 6.41 -18.26 9.37
N ASP A 305 7.18 -19.09 10.06
CA ASP A 305 6.80 -19.65 11.36
C ASP A 305 6.58 -18.57 12.44
N GLN A 306 7.12 -17.37 12.25
CA GLN A 306 6.97 -16.22 13.14
C GLN A 306 5.96 -15.18 12.60
N ALA A 307 4.96 -15.63 11.82
CA ALA A 307 3.95 -14.71 11.27
C ALA A 307 3.15 -13.99 12.36
N VAL A 308 2.92 -14.62 13.51
CA VAL A 308 2.21 -14.00 14.65
C VAL A 308 3.04 -12.88 15.28
N GLU A 309 4.34 -13.11 15.47
CA GLU A 309 5.29 -12.11 15.97
C GLU A 309 5.45 -10.93 15.00
N ALA A 310 5.48 -11.21 13.69
CA ALA A 310 5.52 -10.18 12.65
C ALA A 310 4.26 -9.29 12.68
N LEU A 311 3.08 -9.88 12.85
CA LEU A 311 1.82 -9.14 13.04
C LEU A 311 1.83 -8.32 14.32
N ALA A 312 2.35 -8.87 15.43
CA ALA A 312 2.49 -8.14 16.69
C ALA A 312 3.44 -6.94 16.54
N HIS A 313 4.57 -7.11 15.83
CA HIS A 313 5.52 -6.03 15.53
C HIS A 313 4.85 -4.93 14.68
N MET A 314 4.04 -5.28 13.68
CA MET A 314 3.27 -4.32 12.93
C MET A 314 2.24 -3.58 13.80
N LYS A 315 1.53 -4.30 14.69
CA LYS A 315 0.53 -3.73 15.59
C LYS A 315 1.15 -2.71 16.56
N ALA A 316 2.37 -2.96 17.03
CA ALA A 316 3.12 -2.05 17.89
C ALA A 316 3.48 -0.71 17.20
N ASN A 317 3.32 -0.62 15.87
CA ASN A 317 3.56 0.59 15.07
C ASN A 317 4.97 1.18 15.27
N ALA A 318 5.98 0.35 15.51
CA ALA A 318 7.35 0.76 15.78
C ALA A 318 8.26 0.77 14.52
N HIS A 319 7.80 0.19 13.41
CA HIS A 319 8.55 0.02 12.17
C HIS A 319 8.53 1.24 11.25
N LEU A 320 9.54 1.37 10.39
CA LEU A 320 9.57 2.27 9.24
C LEU A 320 9.71 1.43 7.95
N GLY A 321 8.78 1.60 7.00
CA GLY A 321 8.79 0.83 5.75
C GLY A 321 8.04 -0.49 5.87
N LYS A 322 8.63 -1.58 5.37
CA LYS A 322 7.96 -2.88 5.24
C LYS A 322 8.50 -3.92 6.23
N ILE A 323 7.60 -4.76 6.70
CA ILE A 323 7.91 -6.00 7.44
C ILE A 323 7.67 -7.15 6.47
N ILE A 324 8.58 -8.10 6.42
CA ILE A 324 8.59 -9.20 5.44
C ILE A 324 8.54 -10.54 6.17
N LEU A 325 7.77 -11.48 5.61
CA LEU A 325 7.86 -12.91 5.93
C LEU A 325 8.65 -13.61 4.84
N LYS A 326 9.58 -14.46 5.23
CA LYS A 326 10.33 -15.35 4.35
C LYS A 326 9.72 -16.75 4.44
N ALA A 327 9.23 -17.28 3.32
CA ALA A 327 8.60 -18.60 3.23
C ALA A 327 9.62 -19.71 2.97
#